data_b38d981dbf81958d23d9d40583977f70
#
_entry.id   b38d981dbf81958d23d9d40583977f70
#
_cell.length_a   1.000
_cell.length_b   1.000
_cell.length_c   1.000
_cell.angle_alpha   90.00
_cell.angle_beta   90.00
_cell.angle_gamma   90.00
#
_symmetry.space_group_name_H-M   'P 1'
#
loop_
_entity.id
_entity.type
_entity.pdbx_description
1 polymer ?
#
loop_
_entity_poly.entity_id
_entity_poly.type
_entity_poly.pdbx_seq_one_letter_code
_entity_poly.pdbx_strand_id
1 'polypeptide(L)'
;MAASNPTIEKLRRFGLAAIDRLAPDRARATCIEDLRIMARRRVPRMFYDYADTGSWTESTYRANEADFAKILFRQRVAVDLSDRSTRSTMIGEEVAMPVALAPTGLTGMQHADGEILAARAAEAFGV
;
A
#
# COMPACT_ATOMS: atom_id res chain seq x y z
N MET A 1 -30.99 5.52 -17.41
CA MET A 1 -30.34 6.50 -16.49
C MET A 1 -30.77 6.13 -15.08
N ALA A 2 -29.91 5.50 -14.29
CA ALA A 2 -30.18 5.14 -12.91
C ALA A 2 -29.90 6.36 -12.02
N ALA A 3 -30.91 6.81 -11.27
CA ALA A 3 -30.79 7.91 -10.33
C ALA A 3 -29.81 7.53 -9.21
N SER A 4 -28.76 8.31 -9.01
CA SER A 4 -27.82 8.12 -7.93
C SER A 4 -28.52 8.31 -6.59
N ASN A 5 -28.33 7.37 -5.68
CA ASN A 5 -28.90 7.41 -4.33
C ASN A 5 -28.27 8.58 -3.54
N PRO A 6 -29.06 9.60 -3.11
CA PRO A 6 -28.54 10.78 -2.44
C PRO A 6 -27.80 10.48 -1.12
N THR A 7 -28.08 9.35 -0.50
CA THR A 7 -27.38 8.88 0.71
C THR A 7 -25.95 8.43 0.39
N ILE A 8 -25.76 7.76 -0.75
CA ILE A 8 -24.42 7.31 -1.21
C ILE A 8 -23.57 8.53 -1.59
N GLU A 9 -24.18 9.55 -2.17
CA GLU A 9 -23.49 10.78 -2.57
C GLU A 9 -23.07 11.62 -1.35
N LYS A 10 -23.92 11.63 -0.31
CA LYS A 10 -23.61 12.27 0.97
C LYS A 10 -22.50 11.54 1.73
N LEU A 11 -22.50 10.20 1.73
CA LEU A 11 -21.43 9.38 2.30
C LEU A 11 -20.11 9.52 1.51
N ARG A 12 -20.19 9.63 0.19
CA ARG A 12 -19.02 9.94 -0.65
C ARG A 12 -18.43 11.32 -0.33
N ARG A 13 -19.27 12.35 -0.18
CA ARG A 13 -18.81 13.70 0.21
C ARG A 13 -18.21 13.73 1.61
N PHE A 14 -18.80 13.01 2.58
CA PHE A 14 -18.25 12.91 3.93
C PHE A 14 -16.94 12.12 3.95
N GLY A 15 -16.85 11.02 3.22
CA GLY A 15 -15.64 10.22 3.07
C GLY A 15 -14.52 10.96 2.35
N LEU A 16 -14.85 11.67 1.25
CA LEU A 16 -13.89 12.48 0.51
C LEU A 16 -13.39 13.69 1.30
N ALA A 17 -14.26 14.38 2.05
CA ALA A 17 -13.84 15.50 2.91
C ALA A 17 -12.97 15.06 4.10
N ALA A 18 -13.18 13.84 4.62
CA ALA A 18 -12.29 13.25 5.62
C ALA A 18 -10.97 12.80 5.00
N ILE A 19 -10.99 12.28 3.77
CA ILE A 19 -9.81 11.89 3.00
C ILE A 19 -9.01 13.13 2.58
N ASP A 20 -9.65 14.23 2.17
CA ASP A 20 -8.98 15.48 1.79
C ASP A 20 -8.28 16.18 2.98
N ARG A 21 -8.81 16.05 4.19
CA ARG A 21 -8.11 16.53 5.40
C ARG A 21 -6.87 15.70 5.73
N LEU A 22 -6.79 14.48 5.21
CA LEU A 22 -5.64 13.58 5.34
C LEU A 22 -4.74 13.60 4.09
N ALA A 23 -5.23 14.19 2.99
CA ALA A 23 -4.56 14.24 1.70
C ALA A 23 -3.20 14.94 1.69
N PRO A 24 -2.97 16.08 2.40
CA PRO A 24 -1.69 16.77 2.33
C PRO A 24 -0.51 15.89 2.75
N ASP A 25 -0.71 15.00 3.72
CA ASP A 25 0.37 14.11 4.16
C ASP A 25 0.58 12.92 3.20
N ARG A 26 -0.50 12.33 2.67
CA ARG A 26 -0.40 11.20 1.73
C ARG A 26 0.20 11.61 0.39
N ALA A 27 -0.12 12.80 -0.10
CA ALA A 27 0.46 13.36 -1.32
C ALA A 27 1.99 13.62 -1.19
N ARG A 28 2.51 13.61 0.03
CA ARG A 28 3.95 13.78 0.31
C ARG A 28 4.70 12.46 0.51
N ALA A 29 3.98 11.34 0.66
CA ALA A 29 4.61 10.03 0.81
C ALA A 29 5.20 9.62 -0.54
N THR A 30 6.51 9.51 -0.61
CA THR A 30 7.26 9.11 -1.80
C THR A 30 7.78 7.69 -1.72
N CYS A 31 7.79 7.11 -0.53
CA CYS A 31 8.23 5.75 -0.27
C CYS A 31 7.47 5.12 0.90
N ILE A 32 7.69 3.83 1.14
CA ILE A 32 7.02 3.09 2.22
C ILE A 32 7.42 3.60 3.60
N GLU A 33 8.66 4.08 3.77
CA GLU A 33 9.11 4.65 5.05
C GLU A 33 8.32 5.91 5.41
N ASP A 34 7.96 6.75 4.45
CA ASP A 34 7.08 7.90 4.70
C ASP A 34 5.72 7.46 5.25
N LEU A 35 5.16 6.36 4.71
CA LEU A 35 3.91 5.78 5.21
C LEU A 35 4.06 5.21 6.63
N ARG A 36 5.20 4.59 6.94
CA ARG A 36 5.53 4.11 8.28
C ARG A 36 5.56 5.25 9.30
N ILE A 37 6.23 6.36 8.97
CA ILE A 37 6.29 7.57 9.81
C ILE A 37 4.87 8.14 10.04
N MET A 38 4.04 8.15 9.00
CA MET A 38 2.65 8.61 9.10
C MET A 38 1.81 7.69 9.98
N ALA A 39 1.97 6.37 9.84
CA ALA A 39 1.29 5.37 10.67
C ALA A 39 1.66 5.55 12.15
N ARG A 40 2.93 5.74 12.47
CA ARG A 40 3.42 5.99 13.84
C ARG A 40 2.73 7.17 14.53
N ARG A 41 2.29 8.16 13.78
CA ARG A 41 1.60 9.36 14.32
C ARG A 41 0.10 9.17 14.49
N ARG A 42 -0.50 8.16 13.84
CA ARG A 42 -1.96 8.00 13.73
C ARG A 42 -2.50 6.74 14.40
N VAL A 43 -1.73 5.67 14.34
CA VAL A 43 -2.09 4.39 14.92
C VAL A 43 -1.84 4.43 16.42
N PRO A 44 -2.74 3.92 17.28
CA PRO A 44 -2.47 3.79 18.70
C PRO A 44 -1.17 3.00 18.94
N ARG A 45 -0.34 3.50 19.84
CA ARG A 45 1.03 3.02 20.03
C ARG A 45 1.14 1.51 20.20
N MET A 46 0.24 0.91 20.96
CA MET A 46 0.22 -0.54 21.21
C MET A 46 0.10 -1.33 19.88
N PHE A 47 -0.76 -0.90 18.97
CA PHE A 47 -0.97 -1.56 17.69
C PHE A 47 0.14 -1.26 16.71
N TYR A 48 0.66 -0.03 16.73
CA TYR A 48 1.82 0.34 15.93
C TYR A 48 3.05 -0.47 16.32
N ASP A 49 3.37 -0.51 17.62
CA ASP A 49 4.54 -1.24 18.14
C ASP A 49 4.43 -2.75 17.82
N TYR A 50 3.21 -3.32 17.89
CA TYR A 50 2.98 -4.72 17.49
C TYR A 50 3.35 -4.99 16.03
N ALA A 51 3.00 -4.09 15.11
CA ALA A 51 3.29 -4.25 13.68
C ALA A 51 4.74 -3.91 13.32
N ASP A 52 5.35 -2.96 14.04
CA ASP A 52 6.66 -2.38 13.73
C ASP A 52 7.82 -3.00 14.52
N THR A 53 7.60 -4.16 15.12
CA THR A 53 8.65 -4.89 15.87
C THR A 53 8.83 -6.30 15.33
N GLY A 54 10.06 -6.77 15.40
CA GLY A 54 10.42 -8.16 15.13
C GLY A 54 10.60 -8.96 16.42
N SER A 55 10.84 -10.25 16.28
CA SER A 55 11.09 -11.15 17.41
C SER A 55 12.57 -11.14 17.79
N TRP A 56 12.84 -11.27 19.08
CA TRP A 56 14.16 -11.44 19.68
C TRP A 56 15.14 -10.34 19.23
N THR A 57 16.20 -10.73 18.47
CA THR A 57 17.25 -9.82 17.99
C THR A 57 16.82 -9.00 16.78
N GLU A 58 15.61 -9.23 16.25
CA GLU A 58 15.10 -8.57 15.05
C GLU A 58 16.00 -8.68 13.80
N SER A 59 16.85 -9.70 13.75
CA SER A 59 17.78 -9.87 12.63
C SER A 59 17.06 -10.02 11.29
N THR A 60 16.02 -10.84 11.26
CA THR A 60 15.19 -11.03 10.05
C THR A 60 14.40 -9.77 9.70
N TYR A 61 13.84 -9.09 10.69
CA TYR A 61 13.14 -7.82 10.51
C TYR A 61 14.06 -6.78 9.82
N ARG A 62 15.29 -6.63 10.31
CA ARG A 62 16.26 -5.73 9.68
C ARG A 62 16.73 -6.21 8.30
N ALA A 63 16.86 -7.52 8.10
CA ALA A 63 17.25 -8.09 6.82
C ALA A 63 16.18 -7.87 5.74
N ASN A 64 14.90 -7.89 6.10
CA ASN A 64 13.80 -7.61 5.17
C ASN A 64 13.93 -6.25 4.46
N GLU A 65 14.56 -5.28 5.08
CA GLU A 65 14.84 -3.98 4.47
C GLU A 65 16.26 -3.93 3.87
N ALA A 66 17.27 -4.32 4.64
CA ALA A 66 18.66 -4.21 4.25
C ALA A 66 19.02 -5.05 3.03
N ASP A 67 18.34 -6.18 2.80
CA ASP A 67 18.62 -7.06 1.67
C ASP A 67 18.17 -6.43 0.33
N PHE A 68 17.17 -5.55 0.32
CA PHE A 68 16.82 -4.80 -0.89
C PHE A 68 17.96 -3.87 -1.34
N ALA A 69 18.78 -3.34 -0.42
CA ALA A 69 19.93 -2.51 -0.78
C ALA A 69 21.03 -3.27 -1.53
N LYS A 70 21.01 -4.60 -1.51
CA LYS A 70 21.95 -5.46 -2.26
C LYS A 70 21.54 -5.63 -3.73
N ILE A 71 20.28 -5.28 -4.07
CA ILE A 71 19.74 -5.40 -5.42
C ILE A 71 19.90 -4.05 -6.11
N LEU A 72 20.76 -4.00 -7.12
CA LEU A 72 21.08 -2.77 -7.84
C LEU A 72 20.52 -2.80 -9.26
N PHE A 73 20.04 -1.68 -9.73
CA PHE A 73 19.65 -1.51 -11.12
C PHE A 73 20.89 -1.39 -12.03
N ARG A 74 20.96 -2.25 -13.04
CA ARG A 74 21.92 -2.08 -14.11
C ARG A 74 21.34 -1.15 -15.17
N GLN A 75 21.68 0.12 -15.09
CA GLN A 75 21.21 1.11 -16.04
C GLN A 75 21.73 0.84 -17.45
N ARG A 76 20.90 1.11 -18.44
CA ARG A 76 21.25 1.13 -19.86
C ARG A 76 20.77 2.43 -20.45
N VAL A 77 21.58 3.04 -21.31
CA VAL A 77 21.24 4.28 -22.03
C VAL A 77 20.89 3.98 -23.47
N ALA A 78 20.15 4.87 -24.12
CA ALA A 78 19.77 4.78 -25.53
C ALA A 78 19.02 3.46 -25.90
N VAL A 79 18.18 2.97 -24.97
CA VAL A 79 17.30 1.82 -25.20
C VAL A 79 15.88 2.34 -25.43
N ASP A 80 15.22 1.87 -26.47
CA ASP A 80 13.80 2.15 -26.68
C ASP A 80 12.98 1.48 -25.56
N LEU A 81 12.13 2.28 -24.92
CA LEU A 81 11.27 1.86 -23.82
C LEU A 81 9.77 2.01 -24.17
N SER A 82 9.43 2.25 -25.41
CA SER A 82 8.05 2.52 -25.86
C SER A 82 7.11 1.39 -25.52
N ASP A 83 7.55 0.14 -25.66
CA ASP A 83 6.73 -1.06 -25.47
C ASP A 83 6.98 -1.76 -24.14
N ARG A 84 7.59 -1.07 -23.16
CA ARG A 84 7.82 -1.69 -21.86
C ARG A 84 6.50 -1.99 -21.15
N SER A 85 6.40 -3.16 -20.55
CA SER A 85 5.25 -3.58 -19.75
C SER A 85 5.71 -4.31 -18.49
N THR A 86 4.95 -4.16 -17.43
CA THR A 86 5.10 -4.95 -16.20
C THR A 86 4.08 -6.09 -16.13
N ARG A 87 3.20 -6.22 -17.13
CA ARG A 87 2.18 -7.27 -17.17
C ARG A 87 2.83 -8.65 -17.10
N SER A 88 2.21 -9.54 -16.34
CA SER A 88 2.69 -10.90 -16.13
C SER A 88 1.51 -11.81 -15.77
N THR A 89 1.77 -13.10 -15.63
CA THR A 89 0.81 -14.08 -15.13
C THR A 89 1.26 -14.55 -13.75
N MET A 90 0.38 -14.44 -12.75
CA MET A 90 0.59 -14.96 -11.40
C MET A 90 -0.52 -15.94 -11.05
N ILE A 91 -0.15 -17.18 -10.68
CA ILE A 91 -1.09 -18.24 -10.27
C ILE A 91 -2.21 -18.47 -11.32
N GLY A 92 -1.87 -18.30 -12.61
CA GLY A 92 -2.82 -18.49 -13.72
C GLY A 92 -3.65 -17.25 -14.07
N GLU A 93 -3.53 -16.17 -13.34
CA GLU A 93 -4.25 -14.91 -13.59
C GLU A 93 -3.33 -13.85 -14.20
N GLU A 94 -3.85 -13.09 -15.17
CA GLU A 94 -3.15 -11.95 -15.76
C GLU A 94 -3.14 -10.77 -14.79
N VAL A 95 -1.96 -10.23 -14.51
CA VAL A 95 -1.76 -9.11 -13.58
C VAL A 95 -1.02 -7.96 -14.24
N ALA A 96 -1.27 -6.75 -13.77
CA ALA A 96 -0.61 -5.53 -14.27
C ALA A 96 0.88 -5.50 -13.93
N MET A 97 1.28 -6.12 -12.82
CA MET A 97 2.67 -6.37 -12.43
C MET A 97 2.73 -7.58 -11.49
N PRO A 98 3.87 -8.29 -11.42
CA PRO A 98 4.03 -9.49 -10.58
C PRO A 98 4.23 -9.12 -9.10
N VAL A 99 3.23 -8.51 -8.49
CA VAL A 99 3.21 -8.10 -7.08
C VAL A 99 1.89 -8.56 -6.47
N ALA A 100 1.92 -9.03 -5.24
CA ALA A 100 0.73 -9.31 -4.46
C ALA A 100 0.88 -8.72 -3.06
N LEU A 101 -0.23 -8.26 -2.49
CA LEU A 101 -0.26 -7.84 -1.10
C LEU A 101 -0.22 -9.08 -0.20
N ALA A 102 0.77 -9.14 0.69
CA ALA A 102 0.88 -10.23 1.64
C ALA A 102 -0.31 -10.25 2.62
N PRO A 103 -0.77 -11.42 3.05
CA PRO A 103 -1.77 -11.51 4.11
C PRO A 103 -1.18 -10.97 5.41
N THR A 104 -1.79 -9.92 5.96
CA THR A 104 -1.34 -9.28 7.19
C THR A 104 -2.41 -9.46 8.27
N GLY A 105 -2.06 -10.14 9.35
CA GLY A 105 -2.96 -10.33 10.48
C GLY A 105 -3.24 -9.01 11.21
N LEU A 106 -4.44 -8.92 11.82
CA LEU A 106 -4.85 -7.82 12.69
C LEU A 106 -4.80 -6.42 12.04
N THR A 107 -4.91 -6.33 10.73
CA THR A 107 -4.90 -5.05 9.99
C THR A 107 -6.00 -4.10 10.46
N GLY A 108 -7.14 -4.63 10.89
CA GLY A 108 -8.24 -3.86 11.47
C GLY A 108 -7.88 -3.11 12.76
N MET A 109 -6.83 -3.52 13.48
CA MET A 109 -6.29 -2.77 14.62
C MET A 109 -5.47 -1.55 14.20
N GLN A 110 -4.90 -1.60 13.00
CA GLN A 110 -4.13 -0.51 12.41
C GLN A 110 -5.04 0.52 11.75
N HIS A 111 -6.05 0.03 11.03
CA HIS A 111 -7.01 0.84 10.32
C HIS A 111 -8.33 0.07 10.16
N ALA A 112 -9.46 0.73 10.45
CA ALA A 112 -10.78 0.14 10.22
C ALA A 112 -10.92 -0.27 8.75
N ASP A 113 -11.43 -1.48 8.51
CA ASP A 113 -11.59 -2.08 7.18
C ASP A 113 -10.28 -2.18 6.37
N GLY A 114 -9.12 -2.25 7.05
CA GLY A 114 -7.80 -2.22 6.42
C GLY A 114 -7.63 -3.28 5.35
N GLU A 115 -8.06 -4.52 5.59
CA GLU A 115 -8.01 -5.64 4.64
C GLU A 115 -8.90 -5.38 3.41
N ILE A 116 -10.09 -4.87 3.63
CA ILE A 116 -11.05 -4.55 2.55
C ILE A 116 -10.50 -3.43 1.67
N LEU A 117 -9.93 -2.40 2.29
CA LEU A 117 -9.33 -1.28 1.56
C LEU A 117 -8.10 -1.72 0.76
N ALA A 118 -7.27 -2.59 1.33
CA ALA A 118 -6.12 -3.17 0.66
C ALA A 118 -6.54 -4.01 -0.56
N ALA A 119 -7.53 -4.90 -0.39
CA ALA A 119 -8.04 -5.73 -1.48
C ALA A 119 -8.64 -4.89 -2.62
N ARG A 120 -9.42 -3.86 -2.30
CA ARG A 120 -9.96 -2.93 -3.30
C ARG A 120 -8.88 -2.14 -4.04
N ALA A 121 -7.81 -1.77 -3.34
CA ALA A 121 -6.69 -1.09 -3.96
C ALA A 121 -5.93 -2.03 -4.91
N ALA A 122 -5.70 -3.28 -4.51
CA ALA A 122 -5.08 -4.30 -5.34
C ALA A 122 -5.91 -4.58 -6.60
N GLU A 123 -7.22 -4.79 -6.46
CA GLU A 123 -8.16 -4.97 -7.58
C GLU A 123 -8.13 -3.78 -8.55
N ALA A 124 -8.19 -2.55 -8.02
CA ALA A 124 -8.18 -1.33 -8.83
C ALA A 124 -6.85 -1.15 -9.59
N PHE A 125 -5.75 -1.64 -9.05
CA PHE A 125 -4.43 -1.61 -9.68
C PHE A 125 -4.19 -2.78 -10.63
N GLY A 126 -4.87 -3.89 -10.43
CA GLY A 126 -4.75 -5.13 -11.22
C GLY A 126 -3.62 -6.05 -10.73
N VAL A 127 -3.45 -6.18 -9.42
CA VAL A 127 -2.47 -7.06 -8.76
C VAL A 127 -3.15 -7.91 -7.71
#